data_daba556c3bc7a79ea8de68f686cbe27c
#
_entry.id   daba556c3bc7a79ea8de68f686cbe27c
#
_cell.length_a   1.000
_cell.length_b   1.000
_cell.length_c   1.000
_cell.angle_alpha   90.00
_cell.angle_beta   90.00
_cell.angle_gamma   90.00
#
_symmetry.space_group_name_H-M   'P 1'
#
loop_
_entity.id
_entity.type
_entity.pdbx_description
1 polymer ?
#
loop_
_entity_poly.entity_id
_entity_poly.type
_entity_poly.pdbx_seq_one_letter_code
_entity_poly.pdbx_strand_id
1 'polypeptide(L)'
;QFPIGKRNRSPGENIRTFTECVADKYLCCQIMNGQLHRCSFSNFTNRLKYIPDFKTDYVDMNTVPKDKLGSEIRRVALRKAPLSACDYCPGLDRDLVEAGVQIPKRKKPRTTLKSD
;
A
#
# COMPACT_ATOMS: atom_id res chain seq x y z
N GLN A 1 15.82 -0.67 -4.92
CA GLN A 1 15.24 -1.62 -3.99
C GLN A 1 15.69 -1.38 -2.57
N PHE A 2 14.80 -1.46 -1.64
CA PHE A 2 15.11 -1.20 -0.26
C PHE A 2 14.71 -2.40 0.60
N PRO A 3 15.39 -2.59 1.71
CA PRO A 3 15.02 -3.70 2.58
C PRO A 3 13.69 -3.39 3.27
N ILE A 4 12.89 -4.44 3.45
CA ILE A 4 11.65 -4.32 4.19
C ILE A 4 11.94 -4.76 5.62
N GLY A 5 11.85 -3.84 6.54
CA GLY A 5 12.09 -4.15 7.93
C GLY A 5 11.59 -3.05 8.83
N LYS A 6 11.45 -3.37 10.10
CA LYS A 6 10.99 -2.40 11.06
C LYS A 6 12.03 -1.31 11.24
N ARG A 7 11.60 -0.08 11.16
CA ARG A 7 12.50 1.07 11.23
C ARG A 7 12.65 1.61 12.64
N ASN A 8 11.78 1.19 13.53
CA ASN A 8 11.81 1.61 14.93
C ASN A 8 11.76 3.12 15.09
N ARG A 9 10.95 3.76 14.27
CA ARG A 9 10.75 5.20 14.39
C ARG A 9 9.97 5.53 15.65
N SER A 10 10.21 6.72 16.16
CA SER A 10 9.41 7.19 17.29
C SER A 10 7.98 7.43 16.81
N PRO A 11 7.01 7.51 17.73
CA PRO A 11 5.64 7.83 17.33
C PRO A 11 5.54 9.13 16.56
N GLY A 12 6.31 10.15 16.93
CA GLY A 12 6.29 11.40 16.20
C GLY A 12 6.83 11.29 14.80
N GLU A 13 7.86 10.47 14.59
CA GLU A 13 8.40 10.23 13.26
C GLU A 13 7.41 9.48 12.39
N ASN A 14 6.69 8.52 12.96
CA ASN A 14 5.67 7.80 12.20
C ASN A 14 4.50 8.70 11.83
N ILE A 15 4.12 9.60 12.73
CA ILE A 15 3.07 10.58 12.42
C ILE A 15 3.52 11.46 11.26
N ARG A 16 4.77 11.92 11.27
CA ARG A 16 5.28 12.72 10.19
C ARG A 16 5.31 11.96 8.88
N THR A 17 5.78 10.72 8.91
CA THR A 17 5.82 9.88 7.73
C THR A 17 4.43 9.71 7.14
N PHE A 18 3.44 9.47 7.98
CA PHE A 18 2.07 9.30 7.54
C PHE A 18 1.50 10.61 6.98
N THR A 19 1.75 11.71 7.68
CA THR A 19 1.20 13.01 7.29
C THR A 19 1.77 13.48 5.95
N GLU A 20 3.03 13.18 5.68
CA GLU A 20 3.66 13.59 4.44
C GLU A 20 3.49 12.57 3.32
N CYS A 21 2.75 11.51 3.57
CA CYS A 21 2.57 10.46 2.60
C CYS A 21 1.59 10.88 1.50
N VAL A 22 1.96 10.60 0.27
CA VAL A 22 1.11 10.91 -0.88
C VAL A 22 -0.21 10.15 -0.80
N ALA A 23 -0.17 8.91 -0.31
CA ALA A 23 -1.38 8.11 -0.20
C ALA A 23 -2.37 8.75 0.77
N ASP A 24 -1.89 9.33 1.87
CA ASP A 24 -2.77 10.03 2.79
C ASP A 24 -3.30 11.31 2.16
N LYS A 25 -2.41 12.06 1.51
CA LYS A 25 -2.79 13.34 0.94
C LYS A 25 -3.90 13.20 -0.09
N TYR A 26 -3.87 12.15 -0.89
CA TYR A 26 -4.84 11.96 -1.96
C TYR A 26 -5.85 10.84 -1.67
N LEU A 27 -5.87 10.35 -0.45
CA LEU A 27 -6.81 9.30 -0.03
C LEU A 27 -6.75 8.09 -0.95
N CYS A 28 -5.54 7.65 -1.27
CA CYS A 28 -5.35 6.50 -2.14
C CYS A 28 -5.55 5.22 -1.35
N CYS A 29 -6.62 4.50 -1.66
CA CYS A 29 -6.88 3.20 -1.04
C CYS A 29 -6.83 2.13 -2.10
N GLN A 30 -6.63 0.89 -1.69
CA GLN A 30 -6.63 -0.25 -2.60
C GLN A 30 -7.53 -1.35 -2.10
N ILE A 31 -8.24 -1.97 -3.01
CA ILE A 31 -9.06 -3.13 -2.70
C ILE A 31 -8.49 -4.32 -3.47
N MET A 32 -8.24 -5.41 -2.77
CA MET A 32 -7.75 -6.61 -3.42
C MET A 32 -8.23 -7.82 -2.63
N ASN A 33 -8.86 -8.76 -3.32
CA ASN A 33 -9.41 -9.97 -2.70
C ASN A 33 -10.35 -9.66 -1.53
N GLY A 34 -11.12 -8.58 -1.65
CA GLY A 34 -12.06 -8.21 -0.61
C GLY A 34 -11.46 -7.45 0.55
N GLN A 35 -10.15 -7.20 0.55
CA GLN A 35 -9.52 -6.42 1.60
C GLN A 35 -9.32 -4.98 1.13
N LEU A 36 -9.74 -4.04 1.96
CA LEU A 36 -9.54 -2.63 1.70
C LEU A 36 -8.37 -2.14 2.54
N HIS A 37 -7.31 -1.71 1.86
CA HIS A 37 -6.11 -1.20 2.51
C HIS A 37 -6.00 0.30 2.31
N ARG A 38 -5.41 0.99 3.30
CA ARG A 38 -5.24 2.43 3.24
C ARG A 38 -4.20 2.84 2.20
N CYS A 39 -3.21 2.01 1.91
CA CYS A 39 -2.19 2.33 0.93
C CYS A 39 -1.64 1.05 0.28
N SER A 40 -0.98 1.24 -0.85
CA SER A 40 -0.45 0.11 -1.61
C SER A 40 0.69 -0.59 -0.88
N PHE A 41 1.52 0.16 -0.16
CA PHE A 41 2.62 -0.48 0.58
C PHE A 41 2.07 -1.47 1.60
N SER A 42 1.07 -1.05 2.38
CA SER A 42 0.43 -1.94 3.35
C SER A 42 -0.16 -3.17 2.66
N ASN A 43 -0.83 -2.96 1.54
CA ASN A 43 -1.48 -4.07 0.83
C ASN A 43 -0.46 -5.09 0.33
N PHE A 44 0.54 -4.65 -0.40
CA PHE A 44 1.46 -5.60 -1.03
C PHE A 44 2.43 -6.25 -0.05
N THR A 45 2.94 -5.50 0.93
CA THR A 45 3.85 -6.09 1.90
C THR A 45 3.13 -7.09 2.79
N ASN A 46 1.87 -6.82 3.12
CA ASN A 46 1.08 -7.76 3.88
C ASN A 46 0.83 -9.04 3.07
N ARG A 47 0.40 -8.89 1.83
CA ARG A 47 0.11 -10.03 0.99
C ARG A 47 1.32 -10.88 0.70
N LEU A 48 2.47 -10.24 0.54
CA LEU A 48 3.72 -10.97 0.28
C LEU A 48 4.40 -11.42 1.55
N LYS A 49 3.78 -11.12 2.68
CA LYS A 49 4.27 -11.55 4.01
C LYS A 49 5.63 -10.99 4.36
N TYR A 50 5.90 -9.77 3.89
CA TYR A 50 7.12 -9.07 4.27
C TYR A 50 6.97 -8.33 5.60
N ILE A 51 5.74 -8.15 6.06
CA ILE A 51 5.46 -7.53 7.36
C ILE A 51 4.43 -8.40 8.08
N PRO A 52 4.30 -8.25 9.40
CA PRO A 52 3.25 -8.98 10.12
C PRO A 52 1.86 -8.59 9.63
N ASP A 53 0.90 -9.44 9.88
CA ASP A 53 -0.48 -9.19 9.47
C ASP A 53 -1.12 -8.21 10.44
N PHE A 54 -1.02 -6.93 10.15
CA PHE A 54 -1.59 -5.89 11.01
C PHE A 54 -3.05 -5.69 10.66
N LYS A 55 -3.91 -6.37 11.38
CA LYS A 55 -5.34 -6.36 11.06
C LYS A 55 -6.01 -5.01 11.27
N THR A 56 -5.38 -4.11 12.00
CA THR A 56 -5.93 -2.76 12.16
C THR A 56 -5.66 -1.88 10.97
N ASP A 57 -4.77 -2.28 10.06
CA ASP A 57 -4.42 -1.46 8.91
C ASP A 57 -5.37 -1.64 7.74
N TYR A 58 -6.25 -2.62 7.79
CA TYR A 58 -7.17 -2.87 6.69
C TYR A 58 -8.47 -3.47 7.21
N VAL A 59 -9.43 -3.65 6.33
CA VAL A 59 -10.65 -4.37 6.65
C VAL A 59 -10.90 -5.44 5.60
N ASP A 60 -11.24 -6.64 6.06
CA ASP A 60 -11.62 -7.72 5.17
C ASP A 60 -13.13 -7.65 5.00
N MET A 61 -13.56 -7.11 3.86
CA MET A 61 -14.97 -6.85 3.63
C MET A 61 -15.80 -8.12 3.46
N ASN A 62 -15.12 -9.26 3.26
CA ASN A 62 -15.83 -10.53 3.15
C ASN A 62 -16.22 -11.11 4.50
N THR A 63 -15.56 -10.71 5.57
CA THR A 63 -15.80 -11.29 6.89
C THR A 63 -16.46 -10.34 7.87
N VAL A 64 -16.45 -9.04 7.57
CA VAL A 64 -17.07 -8.06 8.45
C VAL A 64 -18.58 -8.16 8.38
N PRO A 65 -19.30 -8.12 9.52
CA PRO A 65 -20.75 -8.12 9.49
C PRO A 65 -21.29 -6.93 8.69
N LYS A 66 -22.37 -7.16 7.96
CA LYS A 66 -22.93 -6.15 7.10
C LYS A 66 -23.25 -4.85 7.81
N ASP A 67 -23.76 -4.93 9.00
CA ASP A 67 -24.14 -3.74 9.75
C ASP A 67 -22.94 -2.93 10.20
N LYS A 68 -21.73 -3.51 10.16
CA LYS A 68 -20.52 -2.79 10.54
C LYS A 68 -19.65 -2.43 9.35
N LEU A 69 -20.04 -2.87 8.17
CA LEU A 69 -19.19 -2.70 6.99
C LEU A 69 -18.91 -1.23 6.70
N GLY A 70 -19.91 -0.40 6.72
CA GLY A 70 -19.72 1.02 6.42
C GLY A 70 -18.79 1.72 7.38
N SER A 71 -18.93 1.44 8.69
CA SER A 71 -18.08 2.07 9.67
C SER A 71 -16.64 1.56 9.56
N GLU A 72 -16.45 0.29 9.23
CA GLU A 72 -15.12 -0.27 9.07
C GLU A 72 -14.44 0.27 7.81
N ILE A 73 -15.17 0.46 6.74
CA ILE A 73 -14.62 1.08 5.54
C ILE A 73 -14.17 2.50 5.86
N ARG A 74 -14.99 3.25 6.59
CA ARG A 74 -14.61 4.61 6.97
C ARG A 74 -13.40 4.63 7.89
N ARG A 75 -13.34 3.66 8.80
CA ARG A 75 -12.20 3.57 9.71
C ARG A 75 -10.88 3.45 8.95
N VAL A 76 -10.87 2.65 7.90
CA VAL A 76 -9.66 2.45 7.11
C VAL A 76 -9.43 3.61 6.14
N ALA A 77 -10.46 3.97 5.37
CA ALA A 77 -10.29 4.96 4.31
C ALA A 77 -10.05 6.37 4.82
N LEU A 78 -10.63 6.72 5.97
CA LEU A 78 -10.52 8.07 6.50
C LEU A 78 -9.58 8.14 7.71
N ARG A 79 -8.77 7.13 7.90
CA ARG A 79 -7.85 7.09 9.04
C ARG A 79 -6.90 8.27 9.00
N LYS A 80 -6.70 8.90 10.16
CA LYS A 80 -5.80 10.04 10.29
C LYS A 80 -4.60 9.74 11.18
N ALA A 81 -4.44 8.51 11.57
CA ALA A 81 -3.31 8.09 12.39
C ALA A 81 -2.43 7.13 11.59
N PRO A 82 -1.13 7.04 11.90
CA PRO A 82 -0.26 6.14 11.16
C PRO A 82 -0.74 4.70 11.22
N LEU A 83 -0.45 3.96 10.15
CA LEU A 83 -0.68 2.53 10.12
C LEU A 83 0.47 1.84 10.83
N SER A 84 0.24 0.61 11.30
CA SER A 84 1.34 -0.17 11.84
C SER A 84 2.39 -0.42 10.75
N ALA A 85 1.95 -0.55 9.51
CA ALA A 85 2.86 -0.75 8.38
C ALA A 85 3.73 0.49 8.11
N CYS A 86 3.35 1.66 8.58
CA CYS A 86 4.12 2.87 8.35
C CYS A 86 5.55 2.77 8.91
N ASP A 87 5.74 2.02 10.00
CA ASP A 87 7.07 1.87 10.58
C ASP A 87 7.96 0.96 9.75
N TYR A 88 7.42 0.35 8.71
CA TYR A 88 8.21 -0.47 7.79
C TYR A 88 8.42 0.24 6.46
N CYS A 89 7.68 1.31 6.21
CA CYS A 89 7.75 2.04 4.96
C CYS A 89 8.99 2.94 4.94
N PRO A 90 9.72 3.00 3.82
CA PRO A 90 10.87 3.90 3.76
C PRO A 90 10.48 5.38 3.86
N GLY A 91 9.23 5.70 3.55
CA GLY A 91 8.79 7.08 3.63
C GLY A 91 9.60 7.96 2.70
N LEU A 92 10.06 9.09 3.23
CA LEU A 92 10.88 10.01 2.46
C LEU A 92 12.37 9.66 2.49
N ASP A 93 12.72 8.63 3.26
CA ASP A 93 14.13 8.26 3.42
C ASP A 93 14.60 7.23 2.42
N ARG A 94 13.76 6.87 1.46
CA ARG A 94 14.15 5.87 0.48
C ARG A 94 15.12 6.46 -0.52
N ASP A 95 15.98 5.59 -1.04
CA ASP A 95 16.93 6.01 -2.04
C ASP A 95 16.21 6.33 -3.33
N LEU A 96 16.75 7.32 -4.03
CA LEU A 96 16.23 7.67 -5.35
C LEU A 96 16.81 6.69 -6.35
N VAL A 97 16.00 6.28 -7.29
CA VAL A 97 16.46 5.44 -8.37
C VAL A 97 16.19 6.16 -9.67
N GLU A 98 16.98 5.82 -10.66
CA GLU A 98 16.78 6.42 -11.97
C GLU A 98 15.43 6.00 -12.52
N ALA A 99 14.81 6.91 -13.23
CA ALA A 99 13.55 6.59 -13.88
C ALA A 99 13.81 5.53 -14.93
N GLY A 100 12.85 4.65 -15.07
CA GLY A 100 12.94 3.63 -16.10
C GLY A 100 12.94 4.25 -17.48
N VAL A 101 13.55 3.53 -18.41
CA VAL A 101 13.59 3.97 -19.79
C VAL A 101 12.75 3.00 -20.60
N GLN A 102 11.87 3.55 -21.41
CA GLN A 102 11.02 2.70 -22.21
C GLN A 102 11.84 2.01 -23.29
N ILE A 103 11.69 0.71 -23.35
CA ILE A 103 12.38 -0.05 -24.38
C ILE A 103 11.68 0.16 -25.70
N PRO A 104 12.42 0.43 -26.78
CA PRO A 104 11.79 0.61 -28.08
C PRO A 104 10.99 -0.60 -28.47
N LYS A 105 9.88 -0.35 -29.16
CA LYS A 105 9.04 -1.41 -29.59
C LYS A 105 9.79 -2.34 -30.51
N ARG A 106 9.62 -3.65 -30.27
CA ARG A 106 10.29 -4.61 -31.11
C ARG A 106 9.65 -4.69 -32.45
N LYS A 107 10.47 -4.95 -33.44
CA LYS A 107 9.93 -5.14 -34.73
C LYS A 107 9.31 -6.47 -34.87
N LYS A 108 9.70 -7.45 -34.17
CA LYS A 108 9.16 -8.71 -34.35
C LYS A 108 7.71 -8.68 -34.13
N PRO A 109 7.01 -9.46 -34.83
CA PRO A 109 5.59 -9.50 -34.73
C PRO A 109 5.17 -10.01 -33.40
N ARG A 110 4.08 -9.52 -32.93
CA ARG A 110 3.53 -10.01 -31.78
C ARG A 110 2.83 -11.21 -32.10
N THR A 111 2.84 -11.91 -31.26
CA THR A 111 2.06 -13.03 -31.47
C THR A 111 0.72 -12.62 -31.50
N THR A 112 0.17 -12.44 -31.83
CA THR A 112 -0.96 -12.10 -31.81
C THR A 112 -1.89 -12.64 -31.34
N LEU A 113 -2.04 -12.58 -30.80
CA LEU A 113 -2.90 -12.92 -30.32
C LEU A 113 -3.86 -12.71 -30.95
N LYS A 114 -3.61 -12.67 -31.59
CA LYS A 114 -4.08 -12.61 -32.16
C LYS A 114 -4.89 -12.46 -32.61
N SER A 115 -4.86 -12.29 -32.85
CA SER A 115 -5.29 -12.20 -33.33
C SER A 115 -5.60 -12.02 -33.80
N ASP A 116 -5.50 -12.19 -34.14
CA ASP A 116 -5.54 -12.10 -34.44
C ASP A 116 -5.73 -11.91 -34.54
#